data_0bad03ab9981c53ad8917fceaf65ad52
#
_entry.id   0bad03ab9981c53ad8917fceaf65ad52
#
_cell.length_a   1.000
_cell.length_b   1.000
_cell.length_c   1.000
_cell.angle_alpha   90.00
_cell.angle_beta   90.00
_cell.angle_gamma   90.00
#
_symmetry.space_group_name_H-M   'P 1'
#
loop_
_entity.id
_entity.type
_entity.pdbx_description
1 polymer ?
#
loop_
_entity_poly.entity_id
_entity_poly.type
_entity_poly.pdbx_seq_one_letter_code
_entity_poly.pdbx_strand_id
1 'polypeptide(L)'
;MLSIHFARHLMVAGLATLLCGVVAAAAQAAEPPLTLEAAVQHGLARAPQLDARTADTVAAREEAARAGQLPDPTLTFGLSNFPVTNPGAFSLRSDGMTARTVGVMQAIPSRTARRAERALASARIDAAQADRVATVQSVRERIADAWIDVWVTEQQRSLLAALHDEAGLAVRIAQARLRGGEGNATDVLAVRAEAATLDNRLEAIGADLVAAQAGLQRWLGPGVFDLAEAPDFGQLPVTADHLEQRIDQQAPMQAWQAREQVAQAALEQARAAKHPDWSVTASYGRRAPGLSDMVMLEVGVSLPLFTRNRQDRGISARQAQWDAVQADHEDARRAQREAVTRAVATWQGWNQQVQRYQDTLLLLARDRAQTALAGYRGGGSLQPWLDARRAEIELRLNYADALAARARLWASLAYLLPTSETTP
;
A
#
# COMPACT_ATOMS: atom_id res chain seq x y z
N MET A 1 35.15 -63.04 -18.74
CA MET A 1 36.38 -63.09 -19.56
C MET A 1 36.96 -61.69 -19.47
N LEU A 2 37.94 -61.56 -18.71
CA LEU A 2 39.36 -61.34 -19.00
C LEU A 2 39.55 -59.96 -19.67
N SER A 3 40.39 -59.09 -19.26
CA SER A 3 41.59 -58.99 -18.35
C SER A 3 42.24 -57.67 -18.70
N ILE A 4 42.59 -56.79 -17.72
CA ILE A 4 43.96 -56.67 -17.21
C ILE A 4 44.94 -56.16 -18.26
N HIS A 5 45.55 -55.04 -18.10
CA HIS A 5 46.92 -54.75 -17.75
C HIS A 5 47.28 -53.27 -17.97
N PHE A 6 47.76 -52.64 -16.95
CA PHE A 6 49.14 -52.34 -16.50
C PHE A 6 49.64 -50.98 -17.04
N ALA A 7 49.74 -50.00 -16.25
CA ALA A 7 50.81 -49.59 -15.32
C ALA A 7 52.09 -49.08 -16.01
N ARG A 8 52.54 -47.94 -15.57
CA ARG A 8 53.92 -47.53 -15.26
C ARG A 8 54.42 -46.22 -15.88
N HIS A 9 54.83 -45.43 -15.05
CA HIS A 9 56.05 -44.69 -14.66
C HIS A 9 55.98 -43.20 -15.03
N LEU A 10 56.00 -42.34 -14.02
CA LEU A 10 57.08 -41.81 -13.15
C LEU A 10 57.89 -40.70 -13.84
N MET A 11 57.92 -39.64 -13.17
CA MET A 11 58.91 -38.61 -12.78
C MET A 11 58.54 -37.22 -13.16
N VAL A 12 58.17 -36.45 -12.17
CA VAL A 12 58.99 -35.44 -11.46
C VAL A 12 59.47 -34.28 -12.34
N ALA A 13 58.81 -33.17 -12.16
CA ALA A 13 59.44 -31.88 -12.04
C ALA A 13 58.50 -30.95 -11.27
N GLY A 14 58.90 -30.58 -10.07
CA GLY A 14 58.25 -29.58 -9.24
C GLY A 14 58.30 -28.23 -9.89
N LEU A 15 57.13 -27.61 -9.97
CA LEU A 15 57.07 -26.15 -10.11
C LEU A 15 56.09 -25.67 -9.01
N ALA A 16 56.69 -25.18 -7.93
CA ALA A 16 55.98 -24.46 -6.91
C ALA A 16 55.41 -23.18 -7.50
N THR A 17 54.20 -23.24 -8.00
CA THR A 17 53.41 -22.03 -8.28
C THR A 17 52.81 -21.57 -6.98
N LEU A 18 53.43 -20.56 -6.46
CA LEU A 18 52.97 -19.68 -5.40
C LEU A 18 51.62 -19.11 -5.84
N LEU A 19 50.49 -19.75 -5.41
CA LEU A 19 49.19 -19.19 -5.59
C LEU A 19 49.07 -18.03 -4.59
N CYS A 20 49.51 -16.84 -5.03
CA CYS A 20 49.16 -15.58 -4.40
C CYS A 20 47.64 -15.47 -4.45
N GLY A 21 46.98 -15.92 -3.39
CA GLY A 21 45.60 -15.59 -3.11
C GLY A 21 45.50 -14.08 -2.95
N VAL A 22 45.22 -13.39 -4.03
CA VAL A 22 44.68 -12.07 -4.00
C VAL A 22 43.29 -12.23 -3.40
N VAL A 23 43.20 -12.16 -2.06
CA VAL A 23 41.99 -11.79 -1.38
C VAL A 23 41.71 -10.37 -1.87
N ALA A 24 40.95 -10.25 -2.95
CA ALA A 24 40.27 -9.02 -3.26
C ALA A 24 39.37 -8.77 -2.05
N ALA A 25 39.88 -8.02 -1.10
CA ALA A 25 39.02 -7.25 -0.19
C ALA A 25 38.17 -6.41 -1.14
N ALA A 26 36.96 -6.89 -1.46
CA ALA A 26 35.94 -6.05 -2.00
C ALA A 26 35.83 -4.93 -0.95
N ALA A 27 36.45 -3.80 -1.25
CA ALA A 27 36.12 -2.57 -0.58
C ALA A 27 34.60 -2.51 -0.69
N GLN A 28 33.90 -2.75 0.42
CA GLN A 28 32.49 -2.42 0.53
C GLN A 28 32.45 -0.93 0.24
N ALA A 29 32.20 -0.60 -1.02
CA ALA A 29 31.86 0.76 -1.38
C ALA A 29 30.71 1.10 -0.44
N ALA A 30 30.92 2.07 0.44
CA ALA A 30 29.86 2.54 1.31
C ALA A 30 28.65 2.81 0.40
N GLU A 31 27.55 2.12 0.65
CA GLU A 31 26.34 2.36 -0.14
C GLU A 31 26.06 3.87 -0.09
N PRO A 32 25.75 4.49 -1.24
CA PRO A 32 25.47 5.91 -1.26
C PRO A 32 24.32 6.23 -0.30
N PRO A 33 24.38 7.37 0.39
CA PRO A 33 23.33 7.76 1.32
C PRO A 33 21.94 7.67 0.67
N LEU A 34 20.98 7.12 1.41
CA LEU A 34 19.64 6.81 0.91
C LEU A 34 18.81 8.10 0.76
N THR A 35 18.58 8.52 -0.47
CA THR A 35 17.67 9.64 -0.76
C THR A 35 16.20 9.22 -0.55
N LEU A 36 15.30 10.20 -0.32
CA LEU A 36 13.86 9.97 -0.22
C LEU A 36 13.32 9.24 -1.48
N GLU A 37 13.73 9.68 -2.66
CA GLU A 37 13.27 9.08 -3.92
C GLU A 37 13.78 7.64 -4.07
N ALA A 38 15.05 7.36 -3.75
CA ALA A 38 15.59 6.00 -3.76
C ALA A 38 14.87 5.09 -2.76
N ALA A 39 14.53 5.59 -1.57
CA ALA A 39 13.75 4.85 -0.58
C ALA A 39 12.36 4.48 -1.12
N VAL A 40 11.68 5.43 -1.76
CA VAL A 40 10.36 5.20 -2.38
C VAL A 40 10.46 4.16 -3.50
N GLN A 41 11.43 4.26 -4.39
CA GLN A 41 11.60 3.30 -5.49
C GLN A 41 11.93 1.89 -4.98
N HIS A 42 12.86 1.77 -4.04
CA HIS A 42 13.22 0.47 -3.45
C HIS A 42 12.06 -0.14 -2.67
N GLY A 43 11.32 0.66 -1.91
CA GLY A 43 10.18 0.19 -1.14
C GLY A 43 9.02 -0.27 -2.03
N LEU A 44 8.73 0.45 -3.12
CA LEU A 44 7.73 0.03 -4.10
C LEU A 44 8.06 -1.31 -4.75
N ALA A 45 9.34 -1.51 -5.11
CA ALA A 45 9.79 -2.75 -5.74
C ALA A 45 9.68 -3.99 -4.82
N ARG A 46 9.53 -3.79 -3.51
CA ARG A 46 9.49 -4.85 -2.50
C ARG A 46 8.17 -4.92 -1.73
N ALA A 47 7.19 -4.08 -2.04
CA ALA A 47 5.95 -3.96 -1.29
C ALA A 47 4.99 -5.14 -1.56
N PRO A 48 4.77 -6.09 -0.63
CA PRO A 48 3.88 -7.24 -0.84
C PRO A 48 2.43 -6.83 -1.12
N GLN A 49 2.03 -5.63 -0.69
CA GLN A 49 0.70 -5.08 -0.99
C GLN A 49 0.50 -4.86 -2.50
N LEU A 50 1.55 -4.51 -3.24
CA LEU A 50 1.48 -4.33 -4.70
C LEU A 50 1.43 -5.67 -5.42
N ASP A 51 2.13 -6.70 -4.91
CA ASP A 51 2.01 -8.06 -5.41
C ASP A 51 0.59 -8.59 -5.23
N ALA A 52 -0.04 -8.34 -4.08
CA ALA A 52 -1.42 -8.70 -3.83
C ALA A 52 -2.37 -8.02 -4.84
N ARG A 53 -2.23 -6.70 -5.07
CA ARG A 53 -3.07 -5.98 -6.07
C ARG A 53 -2.80 -6.46 -7.51
N THR A 54 -1.57 -6.86 -7.81
CA THR A 54 -1.23 -7.46 -9.10
C THR A 54 -1.92 -8.82 -9.26
N ALA A 55 -1.91 -9.66 -8.23
CA ALA A 55 -2.64 -10.93 -8.21
C ALA A 55 -4.16 -10.72 -8.36
N ASP A 56 -4.75 -9.71 -7.70
CA ASP A 56 -6.17 -9.36 -7.87
C ASP A 56 -6.49 -8.98 -9.32
N THR A 57 -5.59 -8.24 -9.98
CA THR A 57 -5.74 -7.89 -11.40
C THR A 57 -5.67 -9.12 -12.30
N VAL A 58 -4.76 -10.06 -12.02
CA VAL A 58 -4.67 -11.34 -12.73
C VAL A 58 -5.96 -12.15 -12.53
N ALA A 59 -6.43 -12.26 -11.28
CA ALA A 59 -7.67 -12.96 -10.96
C ALA A 59 -8.87 -12.37 -11.72
N ALA A 60 -8.98 -11.04 -11.78
CA ALA A 60 -10.05 -10.36 -12.52
C ALA A 60 -9.97 -10.65 -14.04
N ARG A 61 -8.78 -10.74 -14.62
CA ARG A 61 -8.57 -11.11 -16.03
C ARG A 61 -8.98 -12.55 -16.32
N GLU A 62 -8.61 -13.50 -15.45
CA GLU A 62 -9.01 -14.90 -15.60
C GLU A 62 -10.53 -15.08 -15.46
N GLU A 63 -11.17 -14.38 -14.51
CA GLU A 63 -12.61 -14.34 -14.41
C GLU A 63 -13.27 -13.73 -15.67
N ALA A 64 -12.67 -12.71 -16.27
CA ALA A 64 -13.16 -12.12 -17.51
C ALA A 64 -12.99 -13.05 -18.71
N ALA A 65 -11.95 -13.88 -18.76
CA ALA A 65 -11.75 -14.85 -19.82
C ALA A 65 -12.86 -15.91 -19.87
N ARG A 66 -13.42 -16.27 -18.70
CA ARG A 66 -14.56 -17.21 -18.62
C ARG A 66 -15.93 -16.53 -18.75
N ALA A 67 -16.00 -15.22 -18.55
CA ALA A 67 -17.27 -14.48 -18.60
C ALA A 67 -17.95 -14.59 -19.97
N GLY A 68 -19.24 -14.86 -19.95
CA GLY A 68 -20.06 -14.99 -21.15
C GLY A 68 -19.69 -16.19 -22.05
N GLN A 69 -18.94 -17.18 -21.53
CA GLN A 69 -18.79 -18.49 -22.16
C GLN A 69 -20.09 -19.29 -22.02
N LEU A 70 -20.25 -20.32 -22.83
CA LEU A 70 -21.35 -21.25 -22.63
C LEU A 70 -21.07 -22.10 -21.39
N PRO A 71 -22.08 -22.40 -20.55
CA PRO A 71 -21.90 -23.33 -19.47
C PRO A 71 -21.63 -24.74 -20.02
N ASP A 72 -21.02 -25.58 -19.19
CA ASP A 72 -20.70 -26.95 -19.56
C ASP A 72 -21.96 -27.75 -19.93
N PRO A 73 -21.89 -28.67 -20.92
CA PRO A 73 -22.98 -29.53 -21.24
C PRO A 73 -23.28 -30.50 -20.10
N THR A 74 -24.56 -30.74 -19.85
CA THR A 74 -25.01 -31.70 -18.83
C THR A 74 -25.29 -33.04 -19.48
N LEU A 75 -24.62 -34.13 -19.03
CA LEU A 75 -24.92 -35.48 -19.45
C LEU A 75 -26.01 -36.05 -18.54
N THR A 76 -27.07 -36.63 -19.11
CA THR A 76 -28.20 -37.22 -18.38
C THR A 76 -28.33 -38.70 -18.67
N PHE A 77 -28.63 -39.47 -17.64
CA PHE A 77 -28.99 -40.88 -17.75
C PHE A 77 -30.35 -41.06 -17.06
N GLY A 78 -31.25 -41.85 -17.70
CA GLY A 78 -32.55 -42.01 -17.11
C GLY A 78 -33.32 -43.20 -17.69
N LEU A 79 -34.51 -43.41 -17.13
CA LEU A 79 -35.54 -44.30 -17.65
C LEU A 79 -36.73 -43.42 -18.02
N SER A 80 -37.20 -43.54 -19.25
CA SER A 80 -38.47 -42.92 -19.69
C SER A 80 -39.59 -43.96 -19.73
N ASN A 81 -40.80 -43.51 -19.41
CA ASN A 81 -42.02 -44.31 -19.43
C ASN A 81 -41.89 -45.65 -18.65
N PHE A 82 -41.27 -45.56 -17.44
CA PHE A 82 -41.09 -46.72 -16.59
C PHE A 82 -42.41 -47.06 -15.88
N PRO A 83 -43.02 -48.27 -16.12
CA PRO A 83 -44.31 -48.60 -15.54
C PRO A 83 -44.18 -48.84 -14.03
N VAL A 84 -45.09 -48.22 -13.24
CA VAL A 84 -45.12 -48.40 -11.78
C VAL A 84 -46.40 -49.05 -11.28
N THR A 85 -47.36 -49.35 -12.19
CA THR A 85 -48.66 -50.01 -11.91
C THR A 85 -48.91 -51.12 -12.91
N ASN A 86 -49.91 -52.00 -12.64
CA ASN A 86 -50.32 -53.11 -13.47
C ASN A 86 -49.36 -54.33 -13.49
N PRO A 87 -49.67 -55.43 -14.10
CA PRO A 87 -48.85 -56.68 -14.10
C PRO A 87 -47.43 -56.52 -14.71
N GLY A 88 -47.15 -55.42 -15.36
CA GLY A 88 -45.81 -55.05 -15.90
C GLY A 88 -45.02 -54.05 -15.05
N ALA A 89 -45.50 -53.72 -13.86
CA ALA A 89 -44.82 -52.74 -12.99
C ALA A 89 -43.35 -53.13 -12.70
N PHE A 90 -42.48 -52.16 -12.67
CA PHE A 90 -41.02 -52.27 -12.41
C PHE A 90 -40.26 -53.14 -13.41
N SER A 91 -40.85 -53.44 -14.62
CA SER A 91 -40.19 -54.16 -15.68
C SER A 91 -39.66 -53.24 -16.77
N LEU A 92 -38.40 -53.44 -17.17
CA LEU A 92 -37.76 -52.72 -18.28
C LEU A 92 -38.15 -53.27 -19.66
N ARG A 93 -38.96 -54.34 -19.70
CA ARG A 93 -39.25 -55.08 -20.93
C ARG A 93 -40.73 -55.31 -21.20
N SER A 94 -41.57 -55.17 -20.20
CA SER A 94 -42.99 -55.48 -20.30
C SER A 94 -43.80 -54.41 -21.05
N ASP A 95 -43.31 -53.16 -21.07
CA ASP A 95 -43.93 -52.05 -21.76
C ASP A 95 -43.04 -51.63 -22.94
N GLY A 96 -43.59 -51.65 -24.14
CA GLY A 96 -42.89 -51.25 -25.34
C GLY A 96 -42.52 -49.75 -25.40
N MET A 97 -43.04 -48.93 -24.50
CA MET A 97 -42.70 -47.53 -24.39
C MET A 97 -41.54 -47.24 -23.46
N THR A 98 -41.17 -48.18 -22.58
CA THR A 98 -40.03 -48.05 -21.66
C THR A 98 -38.72 -47.94 -22.42
N ALA A 99 -37.96 -46.90 -22.18
CA ALA A 99 -36.64 -46.70 -22.78
C ALA A 99 -35.58 -46.33 -21.71
N ARG A 100 -34.37 -46.85 -21.87
CA ARG A 100 -33.16 -46.41 -21.15
C ARG A 100 -32.59 -45.26 -21.97
N THR A 101 -32.51 -44.08 -21.40
CA THR A 101 -32.10 -42.87 -22.09
C THR A 101 -30.72 -42.38 -21.65
N VAL A 102 -29.95 -41.95 -22.63
CA VAL A 102 -28.74 -41.15 -22.41
C VAL A 102 -28.92 -39.85 -23.24
N GLY A 103 -28.64 -38.71 -22.64
CA GLY A 103 -28.83 -37.43 -23.31
C GLY A 103 -27.77 -36.43 -22.92
N VAL A 104 -27.57 -35.43 -23.77
CA VAL A 104 -26.74 -34.27 -23.54
C VAL A 104 -27.60 -33.01 -23.68
N MET A 105 -27.55 -32.15 -22.66
CA MET A 105 -28.23 -30.86 -22.63
C MET A 105 -27.21 -29.75 -22.62
N GLN A 106 -27.35 -28.78 -23.54
CA GLN A 106 -26.56 -27.55 -23.58
C GLN A 106 -27.45 -26.37 -23.26
N ALA A 107 -27.14 -25.64 -22.19
CA ALA A 107 -27.75 -24.34 -21.91
C ALA A 107 -27.07 -23.26 -22.78
N ILE A 108 -27.88 -22.37 -23.33
CA ILE A 108 -27.42 -21.28 -24.20
C ILE A 108 -28.01 -19.96 -23.67
N PRO A 109 -27.34 -19.31 -22.69
CA PRO A 109 -27.76 -18.01 -22.19
C PRO A 109 -27.90 -17.00 -23.33
N SER A 110 -28.80 -16.05 -23.20
CA SER A 110 -29.08 -15.04 -24.23
C SER A 110 -27.78 -14.27 -24.58
N ARG A 111 -27.70 -13.81 -25.83
CA ARG A 111 -26.57 -12.98 -26.27
C ARG A 111 -26.41 -11.72 -25.42
N THR A 112 -27.56 -11.14 -25.02
CA THR A 112 -27.60 -9.96 -24.14
C THR A 112 -27.04 -10.26 -22.77
N ALA A 113 -27.41 -11.39 -22.13
CA ALA A 113 -26.87 -11.83 -20.85
C ALA A 113 -25.36 -12.02 -20.92
N ARG A 114 -24.88 -12.77 -21.92
CA ARG A 114 -23.42 -13.01 -22.10
C ARG A 114 -22.63 -11.74 -22.38
N ARG A 115 -23.23 -10.77 -23.12
CA ARG A 115 -22.58 -9.47 -23.35
C ARG A 115 -22.50 -8.66 -22.06
N ALA A 116 -23.58 -8.61 -21.28
CA ALA A 116 -23.62 -7.90 -20.00
C ALA A 116 -22.63 -8.51 -18.97
N GLU A 117 -22.52 -9.83 -18.95
CA GLU A 117 -21.54 -10.54 -18.10
C GLU A 117 -20.11 -10.17 -18.47
N ARG A 118 -19.75 -10.12 -19.76
CA ARG A 118 -18.43 -9.67 -20.22
C ARG A 118 -18.18 -8.22 -19.87
N ALA A 119 -19.17 -7.34 -20.02
CA ALA A 119 -19.05 -5.93 -19.67
C ALA A 119 -18.78 -5.74 -18.16
N LEU A 120 -19.50 -6.50 -17.32
CA LEU A 120 -19.26 -6.47 -15.87
C LEU A 120 -17.86 -6.99 -15.53
N ALA A 121 -17.42 -8.07 -16.17
CA ALA A 121 -16.09 -8.62 -15.95
C ALA A 121 -14.99 -7.65 -16.41
N SER A 122 -15.17 -6.96 -17.54
CA SER A 122 -14.25 -5.89 -17.98
C SER A 122 -14.18 -4.74 -16.95
N ALA A 123 -15.34 -4.25 -16.49
CA ALA A 123 -15.38 -3.20 -15.48
C ALA A 123 -14.67 -3.61 -14.15
N ARG A 124 -14.70 -4.90 -13.81
CA ARG A 124 -13.96 -5.43 -12.65
C ARG A 124 -12.45 -5.44 -12.87
N ILE A 125 -11.96 -5.67 -14.10
CA ILE A 125 -10.54 -5.53 -14.43
C ILE A 125 -10.11 -4.07 -14.20
N ASP A 126 -10.89 -3.12 -14.75
CA ASP A 126 -10.59 -1.70 -14.63
C ASP A 126 -10.59 -1.25 -13.15
N ALA A 127 -11.53 -1.78 -12.34
CA ALA A 127 -11.56 -1.53 -10.90
C ALA A 127 -10.34 -2.09 -10.18
N ALA A 128 -9.91 -3.32 -10.48
CA ALA A 128 -8.72 -3.91 -9.89
C ALA A 128 -7.44 -3.12 -10.26
N GLN A 129 -7.35 -2.60 -11.49
CA GLN A 129 -6.25 -1.75 -11.93
C GLN A 129 -6.26 -0.39 -11.21
N ALA A 130 -7.42 0.25 -11.08
CA ALA A 130 -7.57 1.51 -10.35
C ALA A 130 -7.21 1.36 -8.86
N ASP A 131 -7.64 0.27 -8.22
CA ASP A 131 -7.27 -0.05 -6.83
C ASP A 131 -5.75 -0.30 -6.69
N ARG A 132 -5.11 -0.89 -7.70
CA ARG A 132 -3.64 -1.04 -7.73
C ARG A 132 -2.95 0.32 -7.80
N VAL A 133 -3.40 1.22 -8.66
CA VAL A 133 -2.86 2.59 -8.76
C VAL A 133 -3.02 3.35 -7.45
N ALA A 134 -4.20 3.28 -6.82
CA ALA A 134 -4.44 3.90 -5.52
C ALA A 134 -3.53 3.31 -4.42
N THR A 135 -3.28 1.99 -4.46
CA THR A 135 -2.36 1.33 -3.52
C THR A 135 -0.92 1.80 -3.73
N VAL A 136 -0.45 1.96 -4.98
CA VAL A 136 0.90 2.51 -5.28
C VAL A 136 1.08 3.89 -4.63
N GLN A 137 0.10 4.78 -4.77
CA GLN A 137 0.16 6.12 -4.17
C GLN A 137 0.22 6.06 -2.64
N SER A 138 -0.65 5.26 -2.02
CA SER A 138 -0.64 5.09 -0.56
C SER A 138 0.66 4.46 -0.03
N VAL A 139 1.27 3.53 -0.77
CA VAL A 139 2.56 2.93 -0.39
C VAL A 139 3.69 3.96 -0.53
N ARG A 140 3.70 4.78 -1.59
CA ARG A 140 4.67 5.87 -1.75
C ARG A 140 4.67 6.82 -0.56
N GLU A 141 3.50 7.31 -0.18
CA GLU A 141 3.31 8.20 0.97
C GLU A 141 3.85 7.56 2.25
N ARG A 142 3.48 6.32 2.54
CA ARG A 142 3.93 5.62 3.76
C ARG A 142 5.43 5.35 3.80
N ILE A 143 6.08 5.10 2.66
CA ILE A 143 7.54 4.97 2.59
C ILE A 143 8.20 6.31 2.84
N ALA A 144 7.64 7.38 2.24
CA ALA A 144 8.14 8.73 2.46
C ALA A 144 8.00 9.16 3.92
N ASP A 145 6.88 8.89 4.57
CA ASP A 145 6.68 9.14 5.98
C ASP A 145 7.70 8.38 6.84
N ALA A 146 7.94 7.11 6.55
CA ALA A 146 8.92 6.31 7.29
C ALA A 146 10.37 6.83 7.12
N TRP A 147 10.73 7.31 5.92
CA TRP A 147 12.01 7.96 5.68
C TRP A 147 12.13 9.29 6.44
N ILE A 148 11.07 10.11 6.40
CA ILE A 148 10.99 11.40 7.11
C ILE A 148 11.10 11.18 8.63
N ASP A 149 10.47 10.14 9.16
CA ASP A 149 10.53 9.81 10.60
C ASP A 149 11.96 9.50 11.04
N VAL A 150 12.73 8.73 10.26
CA VAL A 150 14.16 8.48 10.55
C VAL A 150 14.94 9.79 10.47
N TRP A 151 14.79 10.54 9.37
CA TRP A 151 15.50 11.80 9.16
C TRP A 151 15.29 12.80 10.29
N VAL A 152 14.04 13.02 10.70
CA VAL A 152 13.71 13.95 11.80
C VAL A 152 14.31 13.50 13.11
N THR A 153 14.18 12.21 13.43
CA THR A 153 14.68 11.65 14.69
C THR A 153 16.19 11.72 14.78
N GLU A 154 16.92 11.53 13.67
CA GLU A 154 18.36 11.75 13.59
C GLU A 154 18.75 13.21 13.80
N GLN A 155 18.00 14.16 13.20
CA GLN A 155 18.22 15.59 13.43
C GLN A 155 18.01 15.97 14.90
N GLN A 156 16.93 15.50 15.51
CA GLN A 156 16.65 15.73 16.94
C GLN A 156 17.72 15.13 17.84
N ARG A 157 18.16 13.89 17.56
CA ARG A 157 19.23 13.23 18.29
C ARG A 157 20.55 14.00 18.21
N SER A 158 20.93 14.42 17.01
CA SER A 158 22.15 15.22 16.80
C SER A 158 22.09 16.54 17.56
N LEU A 159 20.95 17.22 17.53
CA LEU A 159 20.71 18.44 18.31
C LEU A 159 20.85 18.19 19.82
N LEU A 160 20.19 17.15 20.36
CA LEU A 160 20.26 16.82 21.78
C LEU A 160 21.67 16.43 22.22
N ALA A 161 22.42 15.72 21.37
CA ALA A 161 23.83 15.38 21.67
C ALA A 161 24.69 16.65 21.77
N ALA A 162 24.57 17.60 20.85
CA ALA A 162 25.29 18.86 20.92
C ALA A 162 24.92 19.68 22.19
N LEU A 163 23.63 19.68 22.56
CA LEU A 163 23.17 20.35 23.77
C LEU A 163 23.68 19.69 25.07
N HIS A 164 23.76 18.36 25.07
CA HIS A 164 24.36 17.61 26.19
C HIS A 164 25.85 17.94 26.39
N ASP A 165 26.64 18.01 25.32
CA ASP A 165 28.05 18.37 25.38
C ASP A 165 28.25 19.78 25.97
N GLU A 166 27.38 20.73 25.57
CA GLU A 166 27.40 22.08 26.13
C GLU A 166 26.97 22.10 27.59
N ALA A 167 25.99 21.29 28.02
CA ALA A 167 25.63 21.17 29.43
C ALA A 167 26.77 20.58 30.27
N GLY A 168 27.52 19.61 29.73
CA GLY A 168 28.73 19.11 30.36
C GLY A 168 29.80 20.18 30.59
N LEU A 169 29.96 21.12 29.64
CA LEU A 169 30.82 22.27 29.80
C LEU A 169 30.32 23.21 30.93
N ALA A 170 29.02 23.45 31.00
CA ALA A 170 28.42 24.27 32.06
C ALA A 170 28.65 23.67 33.47
N VAL A 171 28.53 22.35 33.59
CA VAL A 171 28.86 21.65 34.85
C VAL A 171 30.30 21.88 35.25
N ARG A 172 31.28 21.78 34.33
CA ARG A 172 32.71 22.03 34.61
C ARG A 172 32.94 23.48 35.03
N ILE A 173 32.31 24.46 34.41
CA ILE A 173 32.41 25.89 34.75
C ILE A 173 31.88 26.12 36.18
N ALA A 174 30.69 25.65 36.51
CA ALA A 174 30.08 25.81 37.82
C ALA A 174 30.93 25.16 38.93
N GLN A 175 31.49 23.97 38.69
CA GLN A 175 32.40 23.32 39.61
C GLN A 175 33.72 24.09 39.79
N ALA A 176 34.29 24.67 38.74
CA ALA A 176 35.51 25.50 38.84
C ALA A 176 35.25 26.76 39.66
N ARG A 177 34.14 27.44 39.46
CA ARG A 177 33.75 28.60 40.27
C ARG A 177 33.53 28.27 41.73
N LEU A 178 32.91 27.13 42.05
CA LEU A 178 32.74 26.67 43.43
C LEU A 178 34.09 26.42 44.09
N ARG A 179 35.03 25.77 43.38
CA ARG A 179 36.38 25.53 43.90
C ARG A 179 37.19 26.82 44.09
N GLY A 180 36.94 27.82 43.26
CA GLY A 180 37.56 29.16 43.37
C GLY A 180 36.92 30.05 44.43
N GLY A 181 35.86 29.59 45.11
CA GLY A 181 35.15 30.41 46.12
C GLY A 181 34.22 31.49 45.54
N GLU A 182 34.01 31.48 44.19
CA GLU A 182 33.18 32.46 43.47
C GLU A 182 31.76 31.94 43.13
N GLY A 183 31.49 30.65 43.38
CA GLY A 183 30.22 29.99 43.12
C GLY A 183 29.62 29.34 44.35
N ASN A 184 28.41 28.84 44.24
CA ASN A 184 27.72 28.09 45.30
C ASN A 184 27.39 26.66 44.89
N ALA A 185 27.12 25.78 45.86
CA ALA A 185 26.80 24.39 45.67
C ALA A 185 25.44 24.22 44.93
N THR A 186 24.49 25.14 45.12
CA THR A 186 23.17 25.13 44.46
C THR A 186 23.31 25.28 42.97
N ASP A 187 24.24 26.14 42.49
CA ASP A 187 24.49 26.30 41.06
C ASP A 187 25.04 25.03 40.44
N VAL A 188 25.96 24.33 41.11
CA VAL A 188 26.46 23.05 40.62
C VAL A 188 25.39 21.97 40.55
N LEU A 189 24.51 21.91 41.53
CA LEU A 189 23.38 20.96 41.53
C LEU A 189 22.39 21.29 40.44
N ALA A 190 22.09 22.57 40.16
CA ALA A 190 21.18 23.01 39.13
C ALA A 190 21.67 22.61 37.71
N VAL A 191 22.94 22.88 37.38
CA VAL A 191 23.50 22.49 36.06
C VAL A 191 23.65 20.97 35.90
N ARG A 192 23.92 20.23 36.99
CA ARG A 192 23.93 18.74 36.97
C ARG A 192 22.52 18.19 36.70
N ALA A 193 21.48 18.74 37.32
CA ALA A 193 20.11 18.35 37.10
C ALA A 193 19.70 18.61 35.62
N GLU A 194 20.12 19.74 35.05
CA GLU A 194 19.89 20.04 33.64
C GLU A 194 20.57 19.03 32.70
N ALA A 195 21.83 18.69 32.96
CA ALA A 195 22.56 17.69 32.20
C ALA A 195 21.89 16.31 32.29
N ALA A 196 21.47 15.88 33.48
CA ALA A 196 20.74 14.63 33.65
C ALA A 196 19.37 14.61 32.92
N THR A 197 18.72 15.78 32.80
CA THR A 197 17.48 15.89 31.99
C THR A 197 17.78 15.68 30.51
N LEU A 198 18.89 16.17 30.00
CA LEU A 198 19.32 15.94 28.60
C LEU A 198 19.74 14.48 28.37
N ASP A 199 20.36 13.80 29.36
CA ASP A 199 20.63 12.35 29.28
C ASP A 199 19.33 11.56 29.08
N ASN A 200 18.31 11.82 29.90
CA ASN A 200 17.00 11.18 29.74
C ASN A 200 16.36 11.44 28.35
N ARG A 201 16.50 12.66 27.82
CA ARG A 201 15.99 12.99 26.47
C ARG A 201 16.79 12.26 25.37
N LEU A 202 18.11 12.11 25.54
CA LEU A 202 18.93 11.34 24.58
C LEU A 202 18.60 9.85 24.58
N GLU A 203 18.32 9.27 25.72
CA GLU A 203 17.87 7.88 25.80
C GLU A 203 16.50 7.70 25.11
N ALA A 204 15.55 8.61 25.37
CA ALA A 204 14.23 8.57 24.74
C ALA A 204 14.33 8.68 23.20
N ILE A 205 15.04 9.68 22.68
CA ILE A 205 15.20 9.85 21.23
C ILE A 205 15.98 8.69 20.59
N GLY A 206 16.88 8.04 21.36
CA GLY A 206 17.56 6.83 20.92
C GLY A 206 16.58 5.67 20.68
N ALA A 207 15.61 5.49 21.55
CA ALA A 207 14.54 4.50 21.38
C ALA A 207 13.62 4.85 20.20
N ASP A 208 13.27 6.14 20.05
CA ASP A 208 12.47 6.62 18.92
C ASP A 208 13.18 6.39 17.58
N LEU A 209 14.49 6.56 17.52
CA LEU A 209 15.28 6.29 16.32
C LEU A 209 15.24 4.80 15.94
N VAL A 210 15.36 3.90 16.92
CA VAL A 210 15.22 2.45 16.67
C VAL A 210 13.83 2.13 16.13
N ALA A 211 12.79 2.75 16.68
CA ALA A 211 11.42 2.56 16.21
C ALA A 211 11.22 3.10 14.79
N ALA A 212 11.74 4.29 14.48
CA ALA A 212 11.67 4.89 13.14
C ALA A 212 12.42 4.03 12.10
N GLN A 213 13.63 3.56 12.44
CA GLN A 213 14.40 2.65 11.58
C GLN A 213 13.65 1.34 11.34
N ALA A 214 13.00 0.76 12.35
CA ALA A 214 12.15 -0.43 12.17
C ALA A 214 10.96 -0.15 11.22
N GLY A 215 10.38 1.05 11.28
CA GLY A 215 9.36 1.53 10.34
C GLY A 215 9.86 1.54 8.88
N LEU A 216 11.07 2.04 8.65
CA LEU A 216 11.70 2.08 7.33
C LEU A 216 12.13 0.69 6.85
N GLN A 217 12.67 -0.15 7.75
CA GLN A 217 13.03 -1.55 7.47
C GLN A 217 11.84 -2.40 7.00
N ARG A 218 10.63 -2.09 7.44
CA ARG A 218 9.41 -2.76 6.97
C ARG A 218 9.26 -2.65 5.44
N TRP A 219 9.73 -1.56 4.85
CA TRP A 219 9.60 -1.28 3.42
C TRP A 219 10.83 -1.70 2.62
N LEU A 220 12.01 -1.47 3.18
CA LEU A 220 13.27 -1.67 2.47
C LEU A 220 13.93 -3.02 2.76
N GLY A 221 13.50 -3.71 3.82
CA GLY A 221 14.16 -4.88 4.37
C GLY A 221 15.13 -4.55 5.51
N PRO A 222 15.74 -5.57 6.13
CA PRO A 222 16.63 -5.38 7.26
C PRO A 222 17.91 -4.62 6.85
N GLY A 223 18.35 -3.68 7.68
CA GLY A 223 19.56 -2.87 7.45
C GLY A 223 19.55 -1.62 8.34
N VAL A 224 20.69 -0.95 8.38
CA VAL A 224 20.81 0.40 8.92
C VAL A 224 21.01 1.31 7.70
N PHE A 225 20.17 2.33 7.58
CA PHE A 225 20.18 3.23 6.43
C PHE A 225 20.85 4.55 6.84
N ASP A 226 21.91 4.92 6.14
CA ASP A 226 22.47 6.26 6.19
C ASP A 226 21.68 7.14 5.23
N LEU A 227 21.06 8.21 5.74
CA LEU A 227 20.16 9.03 4.95
C LEU A 227 20.92 10.18 4.26
N ALA A 228 20.56 10.42 3.01
CA ALA A 228 21.02 11.59 2.27
C ALA A 228 20.38 12.88 2.81
N GLU A 229 20.89 14.01 2.32
CA GLU A 229 20.26 15.30 2.56
C GLU A 229 18.79 15.31 2.13
N ALA A 230 17.93 15.89 2.96
CA ALA A 230 16.51 15.96 2.70
C ALA A 230 16.22 16.91 1.52
N PRO A 231 15.19 16.60 0.70
CA PRO A 231 14.72 17.54 -0.32
C PRO A 231 14.14 18.80 0.32
N ASP A 232 13.99 19.84 -0.49
CA ASP A 232 13.32 21.06 -0.02
C ASP A 232 11.81 20.84 0.16
N PHE A 233 11.39 20.56 1.37
CA PHE A 233 9.99 20.42 1.75
C PHE A 233 9.22 21.76 1.76
N GLY A 234 9.89 22.88 1.49
CA GLY A 234 9.27 24.20 1.38
C GLY A 234 8.63 24.47 0.03
N GLN A 235 8.88 23.61 -0.98
CA GLN A 235 8.33 23.74 -2.31
C GLN A 235 7.63 22.45 -2.73
N LEU A 236 6.39 22.56 -3.20
CA LEU A 236 5.66 21.41 -3.76
C LEU A 236 6.07 21.18 -5.21
N PRO A 237 6.18 19.92 -5.68
CA PRO A 237 6.46 19.60 -7.09
C PRO A 237 5.32 20.02 -8.01
N VAL A 238 4.11 20.23 -7.47
CA VAL A 238 2.90 20.64 -8.17
C VAL A 238 2.25 21.77 -7.38
N THR A 239 1.76 22.81 -8.07
CA THR A 239 1.11 23.94 -7.39
C THR A 239 -0.18 23.52 -6.67
N ALA A 240 -0.51 24.19 -5.57
CA ALA A 240 -1.73 23.94 -4.80
C ALA A 240 -2.99 24.03 -5.67
N ASP A 241 -3.10 25.05 -6.51
CA ASP A 241 -4.22 25.26 -7.42
C ASP A 241 -4.38 24.07 -8.39
N HIS A 242 -3.27 23.50 -8.86
CA HIS A 242 -3.29 22.35 -9.75
C HIS A 242 -3.78 21.07 -9.04
N LEU A 243 -3.45 20.89 -7.76
CA LEU A 243 -3.96 19.77 -6.96
C LEU A 243 -5.47 19.88 -6.75
N GLU A 244 -5.99 21.08 -6.50
CA GLU A 244 -7.43 21.33 -6.31
C GLU A 244 -8.23 21.18 -7.61
N GLN A 245 -7.67 21.59 -8.74
CA GLN A 245 -8.33 21.46 -10.06
C GLN A 245 -8.37 20.00 -10.55
N ARG A 246 -7.45 19.16 -10.11
CA ARG A 246 -7.32 17.78 -10.59
C ARG A 246 -7.76 16.73 -9.57
N ILE A 247 -8.71 17.03 -8.69
CA ILE A 247 -9.22 16.09 -7.69
C ILE A 247 -9.67 14.79 -8.34
N ASP A 248 -10.40 14.85 -9.44
CA ASP A 248 -10.92 13.66 -10.14
C ASP A 248 -9.82 12.81 -10.82
N GLN A 249 -8.61 13.33 -10.96
CA GLN A 249 -7.44 12.60 -11.48
C GLN A 249 -6.59 11.97 -10.36
N GLN A 250 -6.88 12.27 -9.10
CA GLN A 250 -6.19 11.66 -7.98
C GLN A 250 -6.58 10.18 -7.86
N ALA A 251 -5.62 9.33 -7.49
CA ALA A 251 -5.81 7.88 -7.47
C ALA A 251 -7.03 7.41 -6.66
N PRO A 252 -7.38 7.97 -5.49
CA PRO A 252 -8.61 7.61 -4.78
C PRO A 252 -9.87 7.85 -5.60
N MET A 253 -9.93 8.93 -6.38
CA MET A 253 -11.10 9.27 -7.19
C MET A 253 -11.24 8.38 -8.43
N GLN A 254 -10.11 8.00 -9.04
CA GLN A 254 -10.13 7.02 -10.15
C GLN A 254 -10.67 5.66 -9.69
N ALA A 255 -10.33 5.22 -8.47
CA ALA A 255 -10.89 4.00 -7.90
C ALA A 255 -12.42 4.11 -7.69
N TRP A 256 -12.94 5.27 -7.29
CA TRP A 256 -14.39 5.49 -7.20
C TRP A 256 -15.09 5.46 -8.56
N GLN A 257 -14.50 6.08 -9.59
CA GLN A 257 -15.03 6.02 -10.97
C GLN A 257 -15.12 4.58 -11.46
N ALA A 258 -14.12 3.76 -11.21
CA ALA A 258 -14.12 2.36 -11.60
C ALA A 258 -15.19 1.54 -10.83
N ARG A 259 -15.40 1.80 -9.54
CA ARG A 259 -16.49 1.18 -8.75
C ARG A 259 -17.86 1.55 -9.27
N GLU A 260 -18.05 2.79 -9.68
CA GLU A 260 -19.29 3.25 -10.31
C GLU A 260 -19.58 2.51 -11.63
N GLN A 261 -18.56 2.31 -12.46
CA GLN A 261 -18.67 1.51 -13.70
C GLN A 261 -19.03 0.05 -13.42
N VAL A 262 -18.47 -0.56 -12.37
CA VAL A 262 -18.84 -1.92 -11.93
C VAL A 262 -20.32 -1.97 -11.51
N ALA A 263 -20.79 -1.01 -10.73
CA ALA A 263 -22.17 -0.95 -10.28
C ALA A 263 -23.15 -0.76 -11.45
N GLN A 264 -22.80 0.10 -12.41
CA GLN A 264 -23.55 0.30 -13.64
C GLN A 264 -23.61 -0.97 -14.50
N ALA A 265 -22.47 -1.64 -14.70
CA ALA A 265 -22.41 -2.89 -15.45
C ALA A 265 -23.23 -4.01 -14.77
N ALA A 266 -23.24 -4.06 -13.42
CA ALA A 266 -24.08 -4.98 -12.68
C ALA A 266 -25.59 -4.69 -12.83
N LEU A 267 -25.96 -3.42 -12.96
CA LEU A 267 -27.34 -3.05 -13.29
C LEU A 267 -27.73 -3.52 -14.69
N GLU A 268 -26.85 -3.33 -15.68
CA GLU A 268 -27.12 -3.81 -17.06
C GLU A 268 -27.19 -5.34 -17.11
N GLN A 269 -26.39 -6.05 -16.32
CA GLN A 269 -26.49 -7.50 -16.19
C GLN A 269 -27.87 -7.92 -15.61
N ALA A 270 -28.36 -7.22 -14.60
CA ALA A 270 -29.68 -7.48 -14.05
C ALA A 270 -30.82 -7.20 -15.08
N ARG A 271 -30.67 -6.16 -15.89
CA ARG A 271 -31.59 -5.86 -17.01
C ARG A 271 -31.58 -6.96 -18.06
N ALA A 272 -30.41 -7.52 -18.35
CA ALA A 272 -30.23 -8.60 -19.31
C ALA A 272 -30.96 -9.90 -18.89
N ALA A 273 -31.22 -10.12 -17.58
CA ALA A 273 -31.98 -11.27 -17.08
C ALA A 273 -33.46 -11.27 -17.47
N LYS A 274 -33.98 -10.23 -18.17
CA LYS A 274 -35.29 -10.21 -18.80
C LYS A 274 -35.32 -10.86 -20.19
N HIS A 275 -34.16 -11.18 -20.77
CA HIS A 275 -34.11 -11.85 -22.06
C HIS A 275 -34.20 -13.36 -21.89
N PRO A 276 -34.94 -14.07 -22.79
CA PRO A 276 -35.07 -15.50 -22.72
C PRO A 276 -33.74 -16.21 -22.98
N ASP A 277 -33.47 -17.25 -22.20
CA ASP A 277 -32.36 -18.19 -22.41
C ASP A 277 -32.88 -19.42 -23.16
N TRP A 278 -31.99 -20.06 -23.88
CA TRP A 278 -32.28 -21.26 -24.68
C TRP A 278 -31.56 -22.47 -24.09
N SER A 279 -32.15 -23.65 -24.35
CA SER A 279 -31.47 -24.92 -24.12
C SER A 279 -31.73 -25.86 -25.26
N VAL A 280 -30.76 -26.71 -25.56
CA VAL A 280 -30.92 -27.76 -26.57
C VAL A 280 -30.55 -29.09 -25.90
N THR A 281 -31.47 -30.05 -26.00
CA THR A 281 -31.23 -31.41 -25.45
C THR A 281 -31.31 -32.40 -26.61
N ALA A 282 -30.31 -33.29 -26.72
CA ALA A 282 -30.35 -34.44 -27.61
C ALA A 282 -30.26 -35.70 -26.74
N SER A 283 -31.18 -36.63 -26.92
CA SER A 283 -31.16 -37.90 -26.16
C SER A 283 -31.41 -39.12 -27.06
N TYR A 284 -30.77 -40.22 -26.72
CA TYR A 284 -30.94 -41.54 -27.31
C TYR A 284 -31.60 -42.47 -26.30
N GLY A 285 -32.66 -43.12 -26.72
CA GLY A 285 -33.43 -44.05 -25.92
C GLY A 285 -33.39 -45.45 -26.49
N ARG A 286 -32.81 -46.42 -25.73
CA ARG A 286 -32.82 -47.83 -26.08
C ARG A 286 -34.06 -48.50 -25.49
N ARG A 287 -34.87 -49.10 -26.33
CA ARG A 287 -36.11 -49.81 -25.97
C ARG A 287 -35.88 -51.30 -25.77
N ALA A 288 -36.94 -52.03 -25.51
CA ALA A 288 -36.90 -53.47 -25.39
C ALA A 288 -36.47 -54.17 -26.72
N PRO A 289 -35.81 -55.34 -26.65
CA PRO A 289 -35.40 -56.07 -27.84
C PRO A 289 -36.59 -56.30 -28.83
N GLY A 290 -36.33 -56.00 -30.12
CA GLY A 290 -37.35 -56.10 -31.18
C GLY A 290 -38.11 -54.83 -31.47
N LEU A 291 -37.85 -53.76 -30.70
CA LEU A 291 -38.38 -52.40 -30.93
C LEU A 291 -37.27 -51.44 -31.38
N SER A 292 -37.61 -50.50 -32.24
CA SER A 292 -36.68 -49.49 -32.73
C SER A 292 -36.23 -48.55 -31.60
N ASP A 293 -34.95 -48.28 -31.53
CA ASP A 293 -34.41 -47.23 -30.66
C ASP A 293 -34.89 -45.84 -31.12
N MET A 294 -34.84 -44.87 -30.21
CA MET A 294 -35.41 -43.55 -30.48
C MET A 294 -34.34 -42.45 -30.20
N VAL A 295 -34.37 -41.44 -31.05
CA VAL A 295 -33.64 -40.18 -30.81
C VAL A 295 -34.68 -39.08 -30.56
N MET A 296 -34.44 -38.29 -29.50
CA MET A 296 -35.26 -37.14 -29.16
C MET A 296 -34.40 -35.89 -29.19
N LEU A 297 -34.90 -34.88 -29.86
CA LEU A 297 -34.34 -33.52 -29.87
C LEU A 297 -35.37 -32.58 -29.23
N GLU A 298 -34.93 -31.82 -28.25
CA GLU A 298 -35.78 -30.89 -27.53
C GLU A 298 -35.09 -29.52 -27.48
N VAL A 299 -35.90 -28.47 -27.74
CA VAL A 299 -35.47 -27.10 -27.61
C VAL A 299 -36.29 -26.43 -26.51
N GLY A 300 -35.63 -26.01 -25.44
CA GLY A 300 -36.25 -25.29 -24.34
C GLY A 300 -35.99 -23.79 -24.45
N VAL A 301 -36.99 -22.97 -24.11
CA VAL A 301 -36.89 -21.52 -24.02
C VAL A 301 -37.38 -21.07 -22.63
N SER A 302 -36.54 -20.42 -21.83
CA SER A 302 -37.00 -19.85 -20.56
C SER A 302 -37.68 -18.50 -20.81
N LEU A 303 -38.99 -18.41 -20.53
CA LEU A 303 -39.74 -17.20 -20.72
C LEU A 303 -39.93 -16.45 -19.40
N PRO A 304 -39.36 -15.24 -19.25
CA PRO A 304 -39.50 -14.45 -18.03
C PRO A 304 -40.87 -13.73 -17.97
N LEU A 305 -41.96 -14.48 -17.85
CA LEU A 305 -43.35 -13.95 -17.87
C LEU A 305 -43.73 -13.23 -16.56
N PHE A 306 -43.18 -13.64 -15.43
CA PHE A 306 -43.55 -13.11 -14.11
C PHE A 306 -42.41 -12.26 -13.52
N THR A 307 -42.02 -11.17 -14.22
CA THR A 307 -40.86 -10.36 -13.88
C THR A 307 -41.02 -9.53 -12.64
N ARG A 308 -42.27 -9.12 -12.29
CA ARG A 308 -42.57 -8.13 -11.23
C ARG A 308 -41.95 -8.41 -9.88
N ASN A 309 -41.95 -9.67 -9.43
CA ASN A 309 -41.43 -10.05 -8.10
C ASN A 309 -40.06 -10.75 -8.16
N ARG A 310 -39.45 -10.85 -9.35
CA ARG A 310 -38.14 -11.52 -9.59
C ARG A 310 -37.19 -10.55 -10.29
N GLN A 311 -37.19 -10.49 -11.62
CA GLN A 311 -36.23 -9.68 -12.38
C GLN A 311 -36.37 -8.18 -12.08
N ASP A 312 -37.61 -7.64 -11.99
CA ASP A 312 -37.83 -6.21 -11.68
C ASP A 312 -37.31 -5.83 -10.30
N ARG A 313 -37.47 -6.71 -9.29
CA ARG A 313 -36.90 -6.49 -7.96
C ARG A 313 -35.39 -6.54 -7.97
N GLY A 314 -34.80 -7.47 -8.75
CA GLY A 314 -33.35 -7.52 -8.94
C GLY A 314 -32.81 -6.25 -9.60
N ILE A 315 -33.47 -5.75 -10.64
CA ILE A 315 -33.12 -4.49 -11.31
C ILE A 315 -33.23 -3.31 -10.34
N SER A 316 -34.34 -3.20 -9.58
CA SER A 316 -34.52 -2.13 -8.60
C SER A 316 -33.44 -2.17 -7.51
N ALA A 317 -33.03 -3.36 -7.06
CA ALA A 317 -31.97 -3.52 -6.08
C ALA A 317 -30.60 -3.04 -6.64
N ARG A 318 -30.26 -3.40 -7.90
CA ARG A 318 -29.04 -2.96 -8.56
C ARG A 318 -29.04 -1.46 -8.87
N GLN A 319 -30.22 -0.91 -9.22
CA GLN A 319 -30.38 0.54 -9.38
C GLN A 319 -30.07 1.27 -8.07
N ALA A 320 -30.68 0.84 -6.96
CA ALA A 320 -30.44 1.43 -5.66
C ALA A 320 -28.96 1.30 -5.22
N GLN A 321 -28.28 0.19 -5.58
CA GLN A 321 -26.85 0.02 -5.33
C GLN A 321 -25.99 0.98 -6.17
N TRP A 322 -26.35 1.19 -7.44
CA TRP A 322 -25.66 2.17 -8.28
C TRP A 322 -25.86 3.59 -7.77
N ASP A 323 -27.11 3.96 -7.40
CA ASP A 323 -27.40 5.27 -6.80
C ASP A 323 -26.62 5.50 -5.49
N ALA A 324 -26.46 4.45 -4.67
CA ALA A 324 -25.66 4.51 -3.45
C ALA A 324 -24.17 4.76 -3.76
N VAL A 325 -23.59 4.03 -4.73
CA VAL A 325 -22.18 4.22 -5.13
C VAL A 325 -21.94 5.63 -5.68
N GLN A 326 -22.91 6.19 -6.42
CA GLN A 326 -22.81 7.58 -6.90
C GLN A 326 -22.81 8.59 -5.75
N ALA A 327 -23.69 8.38 -4.75
CA ALA A 327 -23.73 9.24 -3.57
C ALA A 327 -22.43 9.14 -2.76
N ASP A 328 -21.91 7.93 -2.55
CA ASP A 328 -20.65 7.68 -1.86
C ASP A 328 -19.45 8.31 -2.61
N HIS A 329 -19.45 8.24 -3.95
CA HIS A 329 -18.42 8.88 -4.79
C HIS A 329 -18.44 10.40 -4.64
N GLU A 330 -19.62 11.01 -4.67
CA GLU A 330 -19.74 12.46 -4.48
C GLU A 330 -19.33 12.89 -3.05
N ASP A 331 -19.66 12.09 -2.01
CA ASP A 331 -19.20 12.35 -0.66
C ASP A 331 -17.66 12.22 -0.55
N ALA A 332 -17.09 11.15 -1.10
CA ALA A 332 -15.64 10.96 -1.15
C ALA A 332 -14.94 12.11 -1.90
N ARG A 333 -15.54 12.62 -2.99
CA ARG A 333 -15.02 13.76 -3.73
C ARG A 333 -15.00 15.06 -2.90
N ARG A 334 -16.05 15.28 -2.11
CA ARG A 334 -16.11 16.43 -1.18
C ARG A 334 -15.10 16.28 -0.05
N ALA A 335 -14.99 15.09 0.52
CA ALA A 335 -14.01 14.77 1.56
C ALA A 335 -12.57 14.95 1.04
N GLN A 336 -12.29 14.50 -0.20
CA GLN A 336 -10.97 14.66 -0.81
C GLN A 336 -10.64 16.15 -1.06
N ARG A 337 -11.61 16.95 -1.53
CA ARG A 337 -11.40 18.40 -1.69
C ARG A 337 -11.09 19.07 -0.36
N GLU A 338 -11.86 18.75 0.68
CA GLU A 338 -11.60 19.26 2.03
C GLU A 338 -10.22 18.87 2.53
N ALA A 339 -9.82 17.59 2.35
CA ALA A 339 -8.52 17.09 2.79
C ALA A 339 -7.36 17.82 2.07
N VAL A 340 -7.44 18.00 0.75
CA VAL A 340 -6.43 18.73 -0.02
C VAL A 340 -6.35 20.19 0.40
N THR A 341 -7.47 20.90 0.48
CA THR A 341 -7.49 22.31 0.91
C THR A 341 -6.93 22.47 2.32
N ARG A 342 -7.30 21.59 3.25
CA ARG A 342 -6.76 21.57 4.62
C ARG A 342 -5.25 21.30 4.63
N ALA A 343 -4.79 20.29 3.90
CA ALA A 343 -3.37 19.93 3.85
C ALA A 343 -2.53 21.05 3.26
N VAL A 344 -2.98 21.70 2.18
CA VAL A 344 -2.32 22.86 1.57
C VAL A 344 -2.22 24.02 2.55
N ALA A 345 -3.35 24.41 3.17
CA ALA A 345 -3.36 25.51 4.13
C ALA A 345 -2.45 25.24 5.34
N THR A 346 -2.47 24.01 5.86
CA THR A 346 -1.63 23.62 6.98
C THR A 346 -0.15 23.58 6.58
N TRP A 347 0.19 23.07 5.40
CA TRP A 347 1.56 23.08 4.87
C TRP A 347 2.09 24.52 4.68
N GLN A 348 1.29 25.41 4.13
CA GLN A 348 1.65 26.84 4.02
C GLN A 348 1.87 27.48 5.39
N GLY A 349 1.02 27.14 6.37
CA GLY A 349 1.18 27.59 7.76
C GLY A 349 2.51 27.13 8.36
N TRP A 350 2.90 25.85 8.16
CA TRP A 350 4.18 25.35 8.60
C TRP A 350 5.36 25.98 7.87
N ASN A 351 5.26 26.24 6.58
CA ASN A 351 6.30 26.98 5.84
C ASN A 351 6.58 28.34 6.48
N GLN A 352 5.54 29.12 6.77
CA GLN A 352 5.70 30.42 7.42
C GLN A 352 6.28 30.29 8.84
N GLN A 353 5.88 29.26 9.60
CA GLN A 353 6.44 29.02 10.93
C GLN A 353 7.91 28.62 10.87
N VAL A 354 8.27 27.69 10.00
CA VAL A 354 9.67 27.25 9.78
C VAL A 354 10.54 28.46 9.41
N GLN A 355 10.10 29.28 8.48
CA GLN A 355 10.81 30.49 8.11
C GLN A 355 10.98 31.46 9.30
N ARG A 356 9.94 31.68 10.10
CA ARG A 356 10.01 32.51 11.32
C ARG A 356 10.96 31.93 12.36
N TYR A 357 11.03 30.60 12.52
CA TYR A 357 12.02 29.96 13.37
C TYR A 357 13.42 30.28 12.91
N GLN A 358 13.71 30.13 11.60
CA GLN A 358 15.04 30.35 11.03
C GLN A 358 15.47 31.81 11.09
N ASP A 359 14.61 32.72 10.65
CA ASP A 359 14.96 34.12 10.45
C ASP A 359 14.93 34.96 11.74
N THR A 360 14.21 34.50 12.77
CA THR A 360 13.96 35.34 13.94
C THR A 360 14.13 34.60 15.25
N LEU A 361 13.34 33.54 15.49
CA LEU A 361 13.18 33.00 16.85
C LEU A 361 14.45 32.32 17.35
N LEU A 362 15.11 31.50 16.51
CA LEU A 362 16.35 30.81 16.87
C LEU A 362 17.52 31.80 17.08
N LEU A 363 17.60 32.86 16.29
CA LEU A 363 18.61 33.88 16.45
C LEU A 363 18.44 34.61 17.78
N LEU A 364 17.24 35.09 18.07
CA LEU A 364 16.94 35.78 19.33
C LEU A 364 17.15 34.90 20.57
N ALA A 365 16.75 33.63 20.49
CA ALA A 365 16.96 32.71 21.61
C ALA A 365 18.44 32.46 21.88
N ARG A 366 19.25 32.26 20.83
CA ARG A 366 20.70 32.13 20.93
C ARG A 366 21.36 33.37 21.52
N ASP A 367 21.02 34.56 21.03
CA ASP A 367 21.58 35.83 21.53
C ASP A 367 21.21 36.05 22.98
N ARG A 368 19.98 35.74 23.39
CA ARG A 368 19.54 35.78 24.79
C ARG A 368 20.36 34.83 25.66
N ALA A 369 20.58 33.59 25.25
CA ALA A 369 21.35 32.62 25.98
C ALA A 369 22.82 33.03 26.10
N GLN A 370 23.42 33.56 25.03
CA GLN A 370 24.81 34.05 25.04
C GLN A 370 24.98 35.28 25.97
N THR A 371 24.04 36.23 25.91
CA THR A 371 24.06 37.42 26.77
C THR A 371 23.93 37.05 28.25
N ALA A 372 23.02 36.12 28.57
CA ALA A 372 22.85 35.62 29.92
C ALA A 372 24.09 34.85 30.44
N LEU A 373 24.78 34.08 29.56
CA LEU A 373 26.04 33.41 29.87
C LEU A 373 27.15 34.42 30.14
N ALA A 374 27.27 35.50 29.37
CA ALA A 374 28.24 36.57 29.61
C ALA A 374 27.99 37.24 30.96
N GLY A 375 26.76 37.52 31.33
CA GLY A 375 26.36 38.04 32.63
C GLY A 375 26.77 37.09 33.78
N TYR A 376 26.53 35.79 33.62
CA TYR A 376 26.96 34.77 34.60
C TYR A 376 28.50 34.71 34.76
N ARG A 377 29.24 34.77 33.65
CA ARG A 377 30.72 34.82 33.67
C ARG A 377 31.25 36.09 34.35
N GLY A 378 30.53 37.19 34.27
CA GLY A 378 30.82 38.44 34.94
C GLY A 378 30.44 38.49 36.42
N GLY A 379 30.06 37.38 37.04
CA GLY A 379 29.72 37.30 38.46
C GLY A 379 28.23 37.40 38.78
N GLY A 380 27.37 37.48 37.77
CA GLY A 380 25.91 37.48 37.93
C GLY A 380 25.32 36.12 38.34
N SER A 381 24.00 36.11 38.56
CA SER A 381 23.24 34.90 38.89
C SER A 381 23.22 33.89 37.72
N LEU A 382 23.25 32.59 38.06
CA LEU A 382 23.14 31.48 37.09
C LEU A 382 21.74 31.33 36.51
N GLN A 383 20.70 31.64 37.28
CA GLN A 383 19.31 31.37 36.92
C GLN A 383 18.87 31.95 35.56
N PRO A 384 19.17 33.23 35.25
CA PRO A 384 18.77 33.81 33.94
C PRO A 384 19.40 33.07 32.74
N TRP A 385 20.61 32.51 32.91
CA TRP A 385 21.24 31.72 31.85
C TRP A 385 20.57 30.34 31.70
N LEU A 386 20.28 29.65 32.80
CA LEU A 386 19.57 28.36 32.76
C LEU A 386 18.18 28.52 32.11
N ASP A 387 17.45 29.57 32.47
CA ASP A 387 16.11 29.84 31.88
C ASP A 387 16.20 30.16 30.38
N ALA A 388 17.15 30.99 29.98
CA ALA A 388 17.39 31.30 28.57
C ALA A 388 17.82 30.09 27.79
N ARG A 389 18.63 29.20 28.39
CA ARG A 389 19.09 27.96 27.75
C ARG A 389 17.98 26.94 27.57
N ARG A 390 17.14 26.72 28.58
CA ARG A 390 15.95 25.85 28.45
C ARG A 390 15.03 26.34 27.34
N ALA A 391 14.75 27.63 27.32
CA ALA A 391 13.91 28.23 26.27
C ALA A 391 14.52 28.03 24.86
N GLU A 392 15.84 28.15 24.72
CA GLU A 392 16.53 27.88 23.45
C GLU A 392 16.43 26.41 23.02
N ILE A 393 16.63 25.48 23.97
CA ILE A 393 16.51 24.04 23.72
C ILE A 393 15.09 23.68 23.26
N GLU A 394 14.08 24.15 23.97
CA GLU A 394 12.68 23.92 23.62
C GLU A 394 12.33 24.50 22.24
N LEU A 395 12.84 25.70 21.93
CA LEU A 395 12.61 26.33 20.65
C LEU A 395 13.24 25.56 19.49
N ARG A 396 14.44 24.99 19.68
CA ARG A 396 15.11 24.14 18.68
C ARG A 396 14.38 22.80 18.47
N LEU A 397 13.86 22.19 19.52
CA LEU A 397 13.02 20.99 19.43
C LEU A 397 11.70 21.29 18.68
N ASN A 398 11.02 22.37 19.05
CA ASN A 398 9.80 22.80 18.36
C ASN A 398 10.05 23.12 16.88
N TYR A 399 11.22 23.64 16.53
CA TYR A 399 11.63 23.84 15.15
C TYR A 399 11.81 22.52 14.40
N ALA A 400 12.44 21.52 15.01
CA ALA A 400 12.56 20.18 14.43
C ALA A 400 11.19 19.52 14.22
N ASP A 401 10.26 19.68 15.18
CA ASP A 401 8.88 19.20 15.05
C ASP A 401 8.12 19.93 13.91
N ALA A 402 8.34 21.22 13.75
CA ALA A 402 7.77 22.01 12.65
C ALA A 402 8.30 21.55 11.27
N LEU A 403 9.60 21.22 11.17
CA LEU A 403 10.19 20.62 9.97
C LEU A 403 9.58 19.28 9.65
N ALA A 404 9.38 18.43 10.66
CA ALA A 404 8.72 17.13 10.53
C ALA A 404 7.28 17.27 10.01
N ALA A 405 6.48 18.14 10.65
CA ALA A 405 5.10 18.36 10.27
C ALA A 405 4.98 18.90 8.82
N ARG A 406 5.88 19.82 8.43
CA ARG A 406 5.96 20.31 7.06
C ARG A 406 6.31 19.20 6.07
N ALA A 407 7.32 18.37 6.39
CA ALA A 407 7.79 17.31 5.53
C ALA A 407 6.71 16.22 5.29
N ARG A 408 5.99 15.79 6.33
CA ARG A 408 4.89 14.83 6.19
C ARG A 408 3.75 15.36 5.32
N LEU A 409 3.36 16.63 5.52
CA LEU A 409 2.34 17.27 4.66
C LEU A 409 2.84 17.43 3.22
N TRP A 410 4.11 17.75 3.03
CA TRP A 410 4.71 17.77 1.70
C TRP A 410 4.61 16.39 1.04
N ALA A 411 4.94 15.30 1.74
CA ALA A 411 4.86 13.95 1.20
C ALA A 411 3.42 13.58 0.81
N SER A 412 2.44 13.87 1.66
CA SER A 412 1.02 13.60 1.35
C SER A 412 0.54 14.37 0.12
N LEU A 413 0.98 15.63 -0.08
CA LEU A 413 0.61 16.45 -1.23
C LEU A 413 1.39 16.10 -2.50
N ALA A 414 2.69 15.80 -2.38
CA ALA A 414 3.57 15.51 -3.52
C ALA A 414 3.17 14.21 -4.25
N TYR A 415 2.60 13.25 -3.52
CA TYR A 415 2.22 11.95 -4.07
C TYR A 415 0.73 11.80 -4.39
N LEU A 416 -0.07 12.88 -4.35
CA LEU A 416 -1.51 12.81 -4.66
C LEU A 416 -1.82 12.52 -6.13
N LEU A 417 -1.01 13.00 -7.06
CA LEU A 417 -1.20 12.77 -8.49
C LEU A 417 -0.30 11.62 -8.96
N PRO A 418 -0.79 10.76 -9.85
CA PRO A 418 0.04 9.73 -10.46
C PRO A 418 1.16 10.40 -11.27
N THR A 419 2.40 9.95 -11.08
CA THR A 419 3.52 10.35 -11.93
C THR A 419 3.36 9.70 -13.31
N SER A 420 3.79 10.40 -14.37
CA SER A 420 3.73 9.93 -15.76
C SER A 420 4.41 8.57 -16.03
N GLU A 421 5.23 8.10 -15.08
CA GLU A 421 5.92 6.80 -15.14
C GLU A 421 5.08 5.61 -14.66
N THR A 422 3.88 5.83 -14.10
CA THR A 422 2.99 4.77 -13.60
C THR A 422 1.87 4.39 -14.56
N THR A 423 1.82 4.97 -15.74
CA THR A 423 0.91 4.52 -16.80
C THR A 423 1.63 3.42 -17.60
N PRO A 424 1.08 2.17 -17.63
CA PRO A 424 1.66 1.07 -18.39
C PRO A 424 1.64 1.31 -19.89
#